data_77b74260750577cbdd4842fcfc9b2c34
#
_entry.id   77b74260750577cbdd4842fcfc9b2c34
#
_cell.length_a   1.000
_cell.length_b   1.000
_cell.length_c   1.000
_cell.angle_alpha   90.00
_cell.angle_beta   90.00
_cell.angle_gamma   90.00
#
_symmetry.space_group_name_H-M   'P 1'
#
loop_
_entity.id
_entity.type
_entity.pdbx_description
1 polymer ?
#
loop_
_entity_poly.entity_id
_entity_poly.type
_entity_poly.pdbx_seq_one_letter_code
_entity_poly.pdbx_strand_id
1 'polypeptide(L)'
;MRAWKKCREHRAFLIGALVIACFYLWRIQYGNAEVDEAFYLTVPFRILKGDRLLTDEWHVTQLTGFLQTPMMLLQRLLFGGTEGVVLHFRAFWLAGHLAVMTLSYALLAQRNRVGAVAASWVYGLSVPFGLMSPGYYTMGVASVYLLAVLFYGRRDSRAADLLKGVLLAVLVLCNPYCLAVYAGLLLLAGINGFKHFDEQLEAVHVARWHLGIAVLFLPFVFHVLTGTQSLSCLLENIRNIFLDSAHDSSGFSDRIFYSLRMMLHENRVFLLRFAVLFLAGLCIRRIRPLMLGMIALLCAYDALRDARYFIYVWDGNSLTLFLLFGAAAALIYCGQRAYEMLTYGLALPVLYMLTLCLSSNQGLRAMLVGTIPCACMGVMFFAEYVKAHPMSIALGGRRVSCLGIMLALALAAQLGAQGYVRAKQVFWEYLEPQALTARM
;
A
#
# COMPACT_ATOMS: atom_id res chain seq x y z
N MET A 1 25.60 -17.20 21.62
CA MET A 1 24.58 -16.66 22.55
C MET A 1 23.94 -15.33 22.10
N ARG A 2 24.69 -14.32 21.67
CA ARG A 2 24.10 -13.01 21.23
C ARG A 2 23.12 -13.15 20.05
N ALA A 3 23.44 -13.93 19.02
CA ALA A 3 22.58 -14.18 17.86
C ALA A 3 21.26 -14.88 18.23
N TRP A 4 21.31 -15.88 19.10
CA TRP A 4 20.12 -16.60 19.59
C TRP A 4 19.19 -15.72 20.44
N LYS A 5 19.75 -14.84 21.28
CA LYS A 5 18.95 -13.86 22.04
C LYS A 5 18.26 -12.88 21.09
N LYS A 6 18.96 -12.37 20.07
CA LYS A 6 18.43 -11.49 19.04
C LYS A 6 17.31 -12.15 18.23
N CYS A 7 17.47 -13.42 17.83
CA CYS A 7 16.45 -14.19 17.14
C CYS A 7 15.18 -14.35 18.00
N ARG A 8 15.34 -14.59 19.31
CA ARG A 8 14.21 -14.68 20.25
C ARG A 8 13.39 -13.39 20.34
N GLU A 9 14.01 -12.23 20.18
CA GLU A 9 13.34 -10.93 20.24
C GLU A 9 12.49 -10.64 19.00
N HIS A 10 12.76 -11.31 17.86
CA HIS A 10 12.04 -11.14 16.59
C HIS A 10 11.12 -12.32 16.24
N ARG A 11 10.95 -13.30 17.16
CA ARG A 11 10.18 -14.53 16.90
C ARG A 11 8.79 -14.29 16.34
N ALA A 12 8.02 -13.37 16.91
CA ALA A 12 6.65 -13.10 16.46
C ALA A 12 6.64 -12.67 14.99
N PHE A 13 7.55 -11.76 14.60
CA PHE A 13 7.69 -11.36 13.20
C PHE A 13 8.06 -12.55 12.31
N LEU A 14 9.07 -13.32 12.68
CA LEU A 14 9.55 -14.43 11.86
C LEU A 14 8.50 -15.52 11.67
N ILE A 15 7.75 -15.86 12.72
CA ILE A 15 6.66 -16.84 12.64
C ILE A 15 5.55 -16.32 11.70
N GLY A 16 5.10 -15.07 11.88
CA GLY A 16 4.09 -14.50 11.02
C GLY A 16 4.56 -14.34 9.56
N ALA A 17 5.81 -13.95 9.34
CA ALA A 17 6.39 -13.87 8.01
C ALA A 17 6.44 -15.24 7.31
N LEU A 18 6.82 -16.28 8.06
CA LEU A 18 6.81 -17.65 7.54
C LEU A 18 5.40 -18.14 7.21
N VAL A 19 4.41 -17.89 8.09
CA VAL A 19 3.01 -18.25 7.84
C VAL A 19 2.49 -17.54 6.61
N ILE A 20 2.73 -16.22 6.48
CA ILE A 20 2.33 -15.43 5.32
C ILE A 20 3.02 -15.94 4.05
N ALA A 21 4.32 -16.24 4.10
CA ALA A 21 5.06 -16.78 2.97
C ALA A 21 4.51 -18.14 2.52
N CYS A 22 4.27 -19.07 3.44
CA CYS A 22 3.68 -20.39 3.14
C CYS A 22 2.26 -20.24 2.57
N PHE A 23 1.45 -19.33 3.13
CA PHE A 23 0.12 -19.04 2.62
C PHE A 23 0.16 -18.55 1.17
N TYR A 24 1.03 -17.59 0.84
CA TYR A 24 1.12 -17.09 -0.53
C TYR A 24 1.82 -18.05 -1.47
N LEU A 25 2.79 -18.85 -1.06
CA LEU A 25 3.35 -19.93 -1.88
C LEU A 25 2.28 -20.92 -2.34
N TRP A 26 1.30 -21.17 -1.50
CA TRP A 26 0.11 -21.93 -1.89
C TRP A 26 -0.81 -21.10 -2.79
N ARG A 27 -1.14 -19.86 -2.39
CA ARG A 27 -2.17 -19.04 -3.04
C ARG A 27 -1.80 -18.59 -4.46
N ILE A 28 -0.52 -18.30 -4.74
CA ILE A 28 -0.07 -17.84 -6.07
C ILE A 28 -0.27 -18.89 -7.19
N GLN A 29 -0.51 -20.14 -6.84
CA GLN A 29 -0.71 -21.22 -7.78
C GLN A 29 -2.12 -21.22 -8.38
N TYR A 30 -3.05 -20.46 -7.80
CA TYR A 30 -4.48 -20.52 -8.17
C TYR A 30 -4.96 -19.21 -8.75
N GLY A 31 -5.94 -19.33 -9.64
CA GLY A 31 -6.67 -18.23 -10.21
C GLY A 31 -5.90 -17.44 -11.27
N ASN A 32 -6.64 -16.59 -11.93
CA ASN A 32 -6.12 -15.56 -12.82
C ASN A 32 -6.75 -14.24 -12.38
N ALA A 33 -5.95 -13.21 -12.19
CA ALA A 33 -6.45 -11.90 -11.79
C ALA A 33 -6.85 -11.09 -13.03
N GLU A 34 -7.78 -11.62 -13.78
CA GLU A 34 -8.47 -10.95 -14.89
C GLU A 34 -7.54 -10.31 -15.95
N VAL A 35 -8.04 -9.25 -16.58
CA VAL A 35 -7.37 -8.51 -17.66
C VAL A 35 -6.07 -7.85 -17.20
N ASP A 36 -6.04 -7.35 -15.98
CA ASP A 36 -4.89 -6.60 -15.45
C ASP A 36 -3.62 -7.43 -15.35
N GLU A 37 -3.72 -8.71 -14.93
CA GLU A 37 -2.54 -9.57 -14.85
C GLU A 37 -1.97 -9.89 -16.23
N ALA A 38 -2.85 -10.10 -17.21
CA ALA A 38 -2.43 -10.30 -18.62
C ALA A 38 -1.72 -9.05 -19.17
N PHE A 39 -2.23 -7.86 -18.87
CA PHE A 39 -1.60 -6.59 -19.24
C PHE A 39 -0.18 -6.47 -18.66
N TYR A 40 0.02 -6.78 -17.37
CA TYR A 40 1.33 -6.74 -16.72
C TYR A 40 2.37 -7.69 -17.33
N LEU A 41 1.93 -8.74 -17.98
CA LEU A 41 2.80 -9.69 -18.70
C LEU A 41 3.03 -9.26 -20.13
N THR A 42 2.00 -8.74 -20.80
CA THR A 42 2.03 -8.43 -22.24
C THR A 42 2.91 -7.21 -22.52
N VAL A 43 2.80 -6.13 -21.76
CA VAL A 43 3.57 -4.90 -22.00
C VAL A 43 5.08 -5.13 -21.93
N PRO A 44 5.66 -5.71 -20.86
CA PRO A 44 7.09 -5.98 -20.81
C PRO A 44 7.57 -6.99 -21.88
N PHE A 45 6.72 -7.93 -22.26
CA PHE A 45 7.03 -8.84 -23.36
C PHE A 45 7.12 -8.12 -24.70
N ARG A 46 6.20 -7.22 -25.00
CA ARG A 46 6.20 -6.39 -26.22
C ARG A 46 7.42 -5.49 -26.25
N ILE A 47 7.81 -4.87 -25.13
CA ILE A 47 9.06 -4.07 -25.03
C ILE A 47 10.27 -4.92 -25.42
N LEU A 48 10.37 -6.17 -24.98
CA LEU A 48 11.46 -7.08 -25.39
C LEU A 48 11.41 -7.49 -26.86
N LYS A 49 10.27 -7.31 -27.51
CA LYS A 49 10.08 -7.53 -28.96
C LYS A 49 10.38 -6.29 -29.79
N GLY A 50 10.59 -5.15 -29.16
CA GLY A 50 10.97 -3.90 -29.84
C GLY A 50 9.95 -2.78 -29.70
N ASP A 51 8.78 -3.02 -29.12
CA ASP A 51 7.78 -1.99 -28.89
C ASP A 51 8.31 -0.92 -27.93
N ARG A 52 7.87 0.31 -28.14
CA ARG A 52 8.28 1.49 -27.38
C ARG A 52 7.12 2.08 -26.59
N LEU A 53 7.38 2.33 -25.32
CA LEU A 53 6.44 3.06 -24.48
C LEU A 53 6.22 4.47 -25.04
N LEU A 54 4.98 4.96 -24.88
CA LEU A 54 4.55 6.27 -25.38
C LEU A 54 4.54 6.37 -26.93
N THR A 55 4.76 5.27 -27.64
CA THR A 55 4.71 5.21 -29.11
C THR A 55 3.79 4.10 -29.58
N ASP A 56 4.03 2.86 -29.12
CA ASP A 56 3.29 1.67 -29.56
C ASP A 56 2.25 1.21 -28.54
N GLU A 57 2.25 1.80 -27.35
CA GLU A 57 1.32 1.51 -26.26
C GLU A 57 0.66 2.80 -25.76
N TRP A 58 -0.66 2.75 -25.52
CA TRP A 58 -1.49 3.94 -25.20
C TRP A 58 -2.09 3.95 -23.81
N HIS A 59 -1.96 2.87 -23.05
CA HIS A 59 -2.56 2.79 -21.72
C HIS A 59 -1.84 3.72 -20.73
N VAL A 60 -2.60 4.44 -19.88
CA VAL A 60 -2.05 5.41 -18.91
C VAL A 60 -1.05 4.81 -17.93
N THR A 61 -1.19 3.51 -17.59
CA THR A 61 -0.29 2.80 -16.67
C THR A 61 0.80 2.00 -17.37
N GLN A 62 0.98 2.16 -18.69
CA GLN A 62 1.97 1.45 -19.52
C GLN A 62 3.41 1.61 -19.00
N LEU A 63 3.73 2.72 -18.33
CA LEU A 63 5.09 3.01 -17.86
C LEU A 63 5.59 1.98 -16.84
N THR A 64 4.67 1.28 -16.17
CA THR A 64 4.98 0.14 -15.29
C THR A 64 5.71 -0.98 -16.04
N GLY A 65 5.42 -1.16 -17.34
CA GLY A 65 6.08 -2.14 -18.20
C GLY A 65 7.60 -1.98 -18.23
N PHE A 66 8.10 -0.74 -18.12
CA PHE A 66 9.55 -0.49 -18.02
C PHE A 66 10.15 -1.16 -16.78
N LEU A 67 9.47 -1.06 -15.64
CA LEU A 67 9.90 -1.69 -14.37
C LEU A 67 9.79 -3.22 -14.40
N GLN A 68 8.87 -3.75 -15.18
CA GLN A 68 8.62 -5.19 -15.32
C GLN A 68 9.52 -5.85 -16.37
N THR A 69 10.06 -5.08 -17.32
CA THR A 69 10.89 -5.60 -18.42
C THR A 69 12.11 -6.39 -17.94
N PRO A 70 12.88 -5.99 -16.90
CA PRO A 70 13.97 -6.82 -16.38
C PRO A 70 13.49 -8.20 -15.84
N MET A 71 12.28 -8.27 -15.28
CA MET A 71 11.70 -9.52 -14.78
C MET A 71 11.34 -10.45 -15.95
N MET A 72 10.74 -9.88 -17.01
CA MET A 72 10.43 -10.61 -18.24
C MET A 72 11.69 -11.07 -18.96
N LEU A 73 12.73 -10.24 -19.00
CA LEU A 73 14.04 -10.63 -19.56
C LEU A 73 14.63 -11.80 -18.78
N LEU A 74 14.64 -11.72 -17.45
CA LEU A 74 15.13 -12.82 -16.59
C LEU A 74 14.35 -14.11 -16.81
N GLN A 75 13.01 -14.04 -16.91
CA GLN A 75 12.16 -15.17 -17.27
C GLN A 75 12.63 -15.84 -18.57
N ARG A 76 12.82 -15.05 -19.61
CA ARG A 76 13.24 -15.56 -20.93
C ARG A 76 14.66 -16.15 -20.92
N LEU A 77 15.57 -15.55 -20.17
CA LEU A 77 16.95 -16.04 -20.06
C LEU A 77 17.01 -17.37 -19.29
N LEU A 78 16.19 -17.55 -18.25
CA LEU A 78 16.21 -18.75 -17.42
C LEU A 78 15.43 -19.91 -18.05
N PHE A 79 14.32 -19.63 -18.75
CA PHE A 79 13.39 -20.66 -19.20
C PHE A 79 13.20 -20.70 -20.73
N GLY A 80 13.88 -19.83 -21.48
CA GLY A 80 13.90 -19.84 -22.93
C GLY A 80 12.63 -19.36 -23.62
N GLY A 81 11.54 -19.06 -22.88
CA GLY A 81 10.24 -18.71 -23.43
C GLY A 81 9.31 -18.01 -22.45
N THR A 82 8.00 -18.13 -22.72
CA THR A 82 6.93 -17.57 -21.87
C THR A 82 6.19 -18.63 -21.05
N GLU A 83 6.62 -19.89 -21.12
CA GLU A 83 6.03 -20.94 -20.30
C GLU A 83 6.20 -20.64 -18.80
N GLY A 84 5.12 -20.78 -18.02
CA GLY A 84 5.14 -20.51 -16.59
C GLY A 84 5.29 -19.04 -16.20
N VAL A 85 5.25 -18.09 -17.15
CA VAL A 85 5.50 -16.66 -16.90
C VAL A 85 4.59 -16.07 -15.81
N VAL A 86 3.31 -16.48 -15.77
CA VAL A 86 2.35 -16.05 -14.74
C VAL A 86 2.88 -16.39 -13.35
N LEU A 87 3.27 -17.63 -13.13
CA LEU A 87 3.73 -18.10 -11.84
C LEU A 87 5.07 -17.46 -11.44
N HIS A 88 5.96 -17.25 -12.42
CA HIS A 88 7.23 -16.57 -12.15
C HIS A 88 7.04 -15.09 -11.76
N PHE A 89 6.13 -14.36 -12.44
CA PHE A 89 5.80 -13.00 -12.05
C PHE A 89 5.17 -12.93 -10.67
N ARG A 90 4.31 -13.89 -10.33
CA ARG A 90 3.77 -14.01 -8.98
C ARG A 90 4.85 -14.33 -7.95
N ALA A 91 5.84 -15.14 -8.30
CA ALA A 91 7.00 -15.41 -7.44
C ALA A 91 7.85 -14.14 -7.23
N PHE A 92 8.09 -13.34 -8.27
CA PHE A 92 8.75 -12.03 -8.15
C PHE A 92 7.97 -11.08 -7.26
N TRP A 93 6.63 -11.02 -7.45
CA TRP A 93 5.78 -10.25 -6.56
C TRP A 93 5.92 -10.72 -5.11
N LEU A 94 5.83 -12.01 -4.85
CA LEU A 94 5.94 -12.56 -3.49
C LEU A 94 7.28 -12.20 -2.86
N ALA A 95 8.38 -12.36 -3.58
CA ALA A 95 9.72 -11.99 -3.10
C ALA A 95 9.79 -10.50 -2.75
N GLY A 96 9.31 -9.62 -3.64
CA GLY A 96 9.25 -8.19 -3.40
C GLY A 96 8.33 -7.81 -2.23
N HIS A 97 7.17 -8.44 -2.14
CA HIS A 97 6.20 -8.23 -1.07
C HIS A 97 6.77 -8.59 0.32
N LEU A 98 7.43 -9.74 0.42
CA LEU A 98 8.12 -10.17 1.65
C LEU A 98 9.33 -9.27 1.96
N ALA A 99 10.04 -8.78 0.95
CA ALA A 99 11.13 -7.83 1.15
C ALA A 99 10.62 -6.50 1.72
N VAL A 100 9.53 -5.94 1.18
CA VAL A 100 8.88 -4.73 1.71
C VAL A 100 8.40 -4.96 3.15
N MET A 101 7.74 -6.09 3.42
CA MET A 101 7.29 -6.47 4.76
C MET A 101 8.46 -6.55 5.76
N THR A 102 9.58 -7.13 5.35
CA THR A 102 10.77 -7.29 6.20
C THR A 102 11.48 -5.96 6.43
N LEU A 103 11.63 -5.15 5.38
CA LEU A 103 12.26 -3.84 5.47
C LEU A 103 11.45 -2.90 6.36
N SER A 104 10.13 -2.85 6.16
CA SER A 104 9.24 -2.04 6.99
C SER A 104 9.30 -2.45 8.46
N TYR A 105 9.28 -3.77 8.76
CA TYR A 105 9.49 -4.28 10.10
C TYR A 105 10.83 -3.81 10.69
N ALA A 106 11.92 -3.96 9.96
CA ALA A 106 13.26 -3.60 10.43
C ALA A 106 13.39 -2.10 10.76
N LEU A 107 12.70 -1.25 9.99
CA LEU A 107 12.68 0.20 10.19
C LEU A 107 11.79 0.59 11.37
N LEU A 108 10.56 0.07 11.44
CA LEU A 108 9.57 0.41 12.47
C LEU A 108 9.90 -0.20 13.83
N ALA A 109 10.54 -1.38 13.89
CA ALA A 109 10.87 -2.06 15.14
C ALA A 109 11.82 -1.28 16.05
N GLN A 110 12.55 -0.32 15.49
CA GLN A 110 13.41 0.58 16.25
C GLN A 110 12.60 1.56 17.13
N ARG A 111 11.36 1.86 16.73
CA ARG A 111 10.44 2.72 17.48
C ARG A 111 9.53 1.91 18.40
N ASN A 112 8.79 0.97 17.83
CA ASN A 112 7.89 0.10 18.59
C ASN A 112 7.84 -1.28 17.93
N ARG A 113 8.39 -2.28 18.60
CA ARG A 113 8.50 -3.64 18.06
C ARG A 113 7.15 -4.32 17.88
N VAL A 114 6.21 -4.12 18.80
CA VAL A 114 4.85 -4.70 18.72
C VAL A 114 4.09 -4.08 17.56
N GLY A 115 4.11 -2.77 17.45
CA GLY A 115 3.49 -2.05 16.34
C GLY A 115 4.10 -2.42 15.00
N ALA A 116 5.42 -2.59 14.93
CA ALA A 116 6.12 -3.02 13.72
C ALA A 116 5.70 -4.41 13.26
N VAL A 117 5.55 -5.37 14.18
CA VAL A 117 5.02 -6.72 13.86
C VAL A 117 3.62 -6.61 13.30
N ALA A 118 2.74 -5.88 13.98
CA ALA A 118 1.35 -5.74 13.57
C ALA A 118 1.21 -5.02 12.22
N ALA A 119 1.93 -3.91 12.01
CA ALA A 119 1.94 -3.17 10.74
C ALA A 119 2.44 -4.05 9.57
N SER A 120 3.50 -4.81 9.81
CA SER A 120 4.06 -5.72 8.81
C SER A 120 3.11 -6.87 8.46
N TRP A 121 2.37 -7.40 9.41
CA TRP A 121 1.37 -8.45 9.14
C TRP A 121 0.16 -7.89 8.38
N VAL A 122 -0.31 -6.69 8.72
CA VAL A 122 -1.38 -6.01 7.97
C VAL A 122 -0.95 -5.80 6.52
N TYR A 123 0.26 -5.29 6.28
CA TYR A 123 0.81 -5.17 4.94
C TYR A 123 0.93 -6.54 4.27
N GLY A 124 1.51 -7.51 4.95
CA GLY A 124 1.76 -8.86 4.43
C GLY A 124 0.50 -9.58 3.93
N LEU A 125 -0.65 -9.36 4.55
CA LEU A 125 -1.93 -9.93 4.10
C LEU A 125 -2.73 -9.01 3.16
N SER A 126 -2.29 -7.77 2.95
CA SER A 126 -2.97 -6.82 2.07
C SER A 126 -2.45 -6.93 0.65
N VAL A 127 -3.32 -7.32 -0.27
CA VAL A 127 -3.01 -7.43 -1.70
C VAL A 127 -4.03 -6.63 -2.50
N PRO A 128 -3.65 -5.49 -3.11
CA PRO A 128 -4.56 -4.69 -3.91
C PRO A 128 -5.27 -5.54 -4.96
N PHE A 129 -6.61 -5.54 -4.95
CA PHE A 129 -7.47 -6.30 -5.88
C PHE A 129 -7.20 -7.81 -5.96
N GLY A 130 -6.44 -8.38 -5.03
CA GLY A 130 -5.99 -9.76 -5.13
C GLY A 130 -4.93 -10.03 -6.20
N LEU A 131 -4.40 -8.98 -6.82
CA LEU A 131 -3.37 -9.03 -7.85
C LEU A 131 -2.02 -9.42 -7.25
N MET A 132 -1.59 -10.65 -7.48
CA MET A 132 -0.32 -11.19 -6.97
C MET A 132 0.80 -11.11 -8.02
N SER A 133 0.79 -10.05 -8.82
CA SER A 133 1.81 -9.77 -9.84
C SER A 133 2.41 -8.38 -9.61
N PRO A 134 3.68 -8.15 -10.00
CA PRO A 134 4.23 -6.81 -10.02
C PRO A 134 3.45 -5.94 -11.00
N GLY A 135 2.62 -5.04 -10.49
CA GLY A 135 1.78 -4.16 -11.28
C GLY A 135 1.71 -2.77 -10.67
N TYR A 136 1.06 -1.84 -11.36
CA TYR A 136 1.01 -0.45 -10.91
C TYR A 136 0.33 -0.28 -9.55
N TYR A 137 -0.68 -1.11 -9.21
CA TYR A 137 -1.28 -1.09 -7.88
C TYR A 137 -0.35 -1.66 -6.80
N THR A 138 0.22 -2.84 -7.04
CA THR A 138 1.01 -3.55 -6.04
C THR A 138 2.34 -2.83 -5.75
N MET A 139 3.04 -2.37 -6.79
CA MET A 139 4.28 -1.59 -6.64
C MET A 139 4.02 -0.17 -6.13
N GLY A 140 2.90 0.45 -6.54
CA GLY A 140 2.51 1.77 -6.06
C GLY A 140 2.20 1.77 -4.54
N VAL A 141 1.35 0.86 -4.08
CA VAL A 141 1.05 0.69 -2.63
C VAL A 141 2.32 0.39 -1.83
N ALA A 142 3.19 -0.50 -2.34
CA ALA A 142 4.46 -0.83 -1.70
C ALA A 142 5.36 0.40 -1.58
N SER A 143 5.45 1.21 -2.65
CA SER A 143 6.26 2.44 -2.67
C SER A 143 5.75 3.49 -1.69
N VAL A 144 4.44 3.75 -1.65
CA VAL A 144 3.83 4.69 -0.70
C VAL A 144 4.03 4.22 0.74
N TYR A 145 3.86 2.92 1.00
CA TYR A 145 4.08 2.37 2.33
C TYR A 145 5.54 2.52 2.77
N LEU A 146 6.50 2.15 1.93
CA LEU A 146 7.91 2.32 2.25
C LEU A 146 8.32 3.79 2.40
N LEU A 147 7.77 4.70 1.58
CA LEU A 147 7.97 6.14 1.77
C LEU A 147 7.49 6.59 3.15
N ALA A 148 6.25 6.24 3.53
CA ALA A 148 5.71 6.56 4.85
C ALA A 148 6.60 6.00 5.98
N VAL A 149 7.07 4.76 5.86
CA VAL A 149 7.95 4.10 6.83
C VAL A 149 9.32 4.78 6.90
N LEU A 150 9.91 5.17 5.78
CA LEU A 150 11.21 5.84 5.73
C LEU A 150 11.16 7.23 6.35
N PHE A 151 10.11 8.00 6.07
CA PHE A 151 9.90 9.30 6.68
C PHE A 151 9.62 9.18 8.18
N TYR A 152 8.75 8.27 8.59
CA TYR A 152 8.44 8.05 10.00
C TYR A 152 9.64 7.48 10.78
N GLY A 153 10.41 6.59 10.18
CA GLY A 153 11.59 5.97 10.77
C GLY A 153 12.76 6.93 11.05
N ARG A 154 12.72 8.14 10.46
CA ARG A 154 13.76 9.19 10.61
C ARG A 154 15.17 8.67 10.45
N ARG A 155 15.42 7.91 9.40
CA ARG A 155 16.79 7.48 9.09
C ARG A 155 17.51 8.55 8.27
N ASP A 156 18.37 9.31 8.93
CA ASP A 156 19.34 10.19 8.29
C ASP A 156 20.47 9.37 7.70
N SER A 157 20.21 8.79 6.51
CA SER A 157 21.26 8.13 5.75
C SER A 157 21.11 8.47 4.27
N ARG A 158 22.25 8.66 3.60
CA ARG A 158 22.27 8.85 2.16
C ARG A 158 21.51 7.76 1.41
N ALA A 159 21.63 6.51 1.85
CA ALA A 159 20.93 5.36 1.27
C ALA A 159 19.40 5.47 1.44
N ALA A 160 18.91 5.92 2.60
CA ALA A 160 17.48 6.12 2.81
C ALA A 160 16.92 7.24 1.90
N ASP A 161 17.66 8.33 1.72
CA ASP A 161 17.23 9.41 0.83
C ASP A 161 17.23 8.98 -0.63
N LEU A 162 18.28 8.29 -1.08
CA LEU A 162 18.32 7.73 -2.43
C LEU A 162 17.14 6.77 -2.65
N LEU A 163 16.84 5.91 -1.67
CA LEU A 163 15.70 5.00 -1.74
C LEU A 163 14.37 5.74 -1.80
N LYS A 164 14.18 6.83 -1.04
CA LYS A 164 12.98 7.67 -1.18
C LYS A 164 12.82 8.17 -2.62
N GLY A 165 13.92 8.63 -3.25
CA GLY A 165 13.91 9.06 -4.64
C GLY A 165 13.56 7.94 -5.62
N VAL A 166 14.15 6.77 -5.46
CA VAL A 166 13.81 5.58 -6.28
C VAL A 166 12.33 5.23 -6.14
N LEU A 167 11.80 5.20 -4.91
CA LEU A 167 10.38 4.90 -4.67
C LEU A 167 9.44 5.95 -5.28
N LEU A 168 9.82 7.23 -5.28
CA LEU A 168 9.07 8.29 -5.98
C LEU A 168 9.08 8.07 -7.50
N ALA A 169 10.22 7.68 -8.08
CA ALA A 169 10.30 7.36 -9.50
C ALA A 169 9.44 6.12 -9.84
N VAL A 170 9.52 5.05 -9.03
CA VAL A 170 8.65 3.87 -9.18
C VAL A 170 7.18 4.29 -9.14
N LEU A 171 6.79 5.13 -8.19
CA LEU A 171 5.41 5.58 -8.02
C LEU A 171 4.89 6.33 -9.26
N VAL A 172 5.69 7.23 -9.83
CA VAL A 172 5.34 7.97 -11.05
C VAL A 172 5.30 7.05 -12.27
N LEU A 173 6.23 6.08 -12.37
CA LEU A 173 6.21 5.08 -13.45
C LEU A 173 5.03 4.09 -13.30
N CYS A 174 4.56 3.83 -12.09
CA CYS A 174 3.33 3.07 -11.88
C CYS A 174 2.09 3.83 -12.34
N ASN A 175 2.04 5.13 -12.05
CA ASN A 175 0.91 5.98 -12.41
C ASN A 175 1.40 7.44 -12.56
N PRO A 176 1.39 8.03 -13.77
CA PRO A 176 1.84 9.40 -14.02
C PRO A 176 1.17 10.46 -13.16
N TYR A 177 -0.11 10.27 -12.78
CA TYR A 177 -0.80 11.19 -11.88
C TYR A 177 -0.15 11.28 -10.49
N CYS A 178 0.71 10.32 -10.11
CA CYS A 178 1.48 10.36 -8.88
C CYS A 178 2.56 11.46 -8.87
N LEU A 179 2.78 12.17 -9.98
CA LEU A 179 3.47 13.47 -9.95
C LEU A 179 2.87 14.42 -8.92
N ALA A 180 1.56 14.34 -8.64
CA ALA A 180 0.93 15.12 -7.59
C ALA A 180 1.45 14.77 -6.18
N VAL A 181 1.79 13.50 -5.93
CA VAL A 181 2.41 13.07 -4.67
C VAL A 181 3.80 13.67 -4.53
N TYR A 182 4.59 13.60 -5.58
CA TYR A 182 5.93 14.20 -5.61
C TYR A 182 5.86 15.72 -5.45
N ALA A 183 4.98 16.40 -6.17
CA ALA A 183 4.76 17.84 -6.06
C ALA A 183 4.32 18.25 -4.65
N GLY A 184 3.44 17.47 -4.00
CA GLY A 184 3.03 17.68 -2.63
C GLY A 184 4.19 17.60 -1.64
N LEU A 185 5.10 16.64 -1.81
CA LEU A 185 6.30 16.52 -0.99
C LEU A 185 7.28 17.67 -1.23
N LEU A 186 7.44 18.13 -2.49
CA LEU A 186 8.26 19.31 -2.81
C LEU A 186 7.67 20.59 -2.20
N LEU A 187 6.35 20.76 -2.24
CA LEU A 187 5.67 21.88 -1.60
C LEU A 187 5.91 21.89 -0.10
N LEU A 188 5.81 20.73 0.55
CA LEU A 188 6.12 20.58 1.98
C LEU A 188 7.59 20.92 2.27
N ALA A 189 8.52 20.47 1.43
CA ALA A 189 9.93 20.81 1.56
C ALA A 189 10.18 22.32 1.38
N GLY A 190 9.49 22.96 0.43
CA GLY A 190 9.52 24.41 0.27
C GLY A 190 9.03 25.15 1.52
N ILE A 191 7.90 24.73 2.09
CA ILE A 191 7.39 25.30 3.35
C ILE A 191 8.37 25.05 4.50
N ASN A 192 8.98 23.86 4.55
CA ASN A 192 9.98 23.51 5.54
C ASN A 192 11.22 24.41 5.46
N GLY A 193 11.64 24.83 4.27
CA GLY A 193 12.74 25.77 4.08
C GLY A 193 12.54 27.13 4.80
N PHE A 194 11.28 27.51 5.07
CA PHE A 194 10.95 28.72 5.84
C PHE A 194 10.69 28.45 7.32
N LYS A 195 10.16 27.28 7.68
CA LYS A 195 9.67 26.98 9.03
C LYS A 195 10.51 25.98 9.82
N HIS A 196 11.40 25.26 9.17
CA HIS A 196 12.33 24.27 9.75
C HIS A 196 11.65 23.27 10.72
N PHE A 197 10.52 22.71 10.32
CA PHE A 197 9.73 21.81 11.18
C PHE A 197 10.08 20.32 10.99
N ASP A 198 10.76 19.95 9.89
CA ASP A 198 11.16 18.58 9.61
C ASP A 198 12.52 18.51 8.90
N GLU A 199 13.52 17.97 9.59
CA GLU A 199 14.89 17.83 9.09
C GLU A 199 14.97 17.03 7.81
N GLN A 200 14.09 16.02 7.61
CA GLN A 200 14.08 15.19 6.41
C GLN A 200 13.62 15.91 5.13
N LEU A 201 13.04 17.07 5.26
CA LEU A 201 12.61 17.95 4.18
C LEU A 201 13.62 19.07 3.88
N GLU A 202 14.82 19.02 4.47
CA GLU A 202 15.87 19.96 4.15
C GLU A 202 16.42 19.77 2.73
N ALA A 203 16.94 20.83 2.14
CA ALA A 203 17.41 20.86 0.77
C ALA A 203 18.43 19.74 0.43
N VAL A 204 19.30 19.39 1.39
CA VAL A 204 20.29 18.32 1.21
C VAL A 204 19.64 16.94 1.02
N HIS A 205 18.56 16.65 1.76
CA HIS A 205 17.81 15.40 1.63
C HIS A 205 17.04 15.38 0.32
N VAL A 206 16.35 16.48 -0.01
CA VAL A 206 15.62 16.65 -1.28
C VAL A 206 16.54 16.51 -2.48
N ALA A 207 17.75 17.07 -2.44
CA ALA A 207 18.75 16.90 -3.52
C ALA A 207 19.12 15.41 -3.72
N ARG A 208 19.27 14.65 -2.62
CA ARG A 208 19.54 13.20 -2.70
C ARG A 208 18.35 12.41 -3.24
N TRP A 209 17.08 12.83 -2.98
CA TRP A 209 15.92 12.22 -3.63
C TRP A 209 16.01 12.37 -5.15
N HIS A 210 16.40 13.55 -5.67
CA HIS A 210 16.56 13.75 -7.12
C HIS A 210 17.63 12.83 -7.71
N LEU A 211 18.72 12.54 -6.99
CA LEU A 211 19.70 11.55 -7.43
C LEU A 211 19.08 10.14 -7.48
N GLY A 212 18.25 9.77 -6.48
CA GLY A 212 17.52 8.51 -6.49
C GLY A 212 16.51 8.42 -7.64
N ILE A 213 15.78 9.51 -7.93
CA ILE A 213 14.88 9.59 -9.08
C ILE A 213 15.66 9.38 -10.37
N ALA A 214 16.82 10.05 -10.53
CA ALA A 214 17.63 9.97 -11.73
C ALA A 214 18.11 8.55 -12.05
N VAL A 215 18.36 7.71 -11.04
CA VAL A 215 18.78 6.30 -11.22
C VAL A 215 17.78 5.51 -12.07
N LEU A 216 16.49 5.73 -11.90
CA LEU A 216 15.44 5.04 -12.66
C LEU A 216 14.93 5.86 -13.84
N PHE A 217 14.81 7.16 -13.68
CA PHE A 217 14.19 8.02 -14.66
C PHE A 217 15.07 8.28 -15.87
N LEU A 218 16.41 8.37 -15.72
CA LEU A 218 17.31 8.55 -16.85
C LEU A 218 17.31 7.34 -17.81
N PRO A 219 17.43 6.08 -17.36
CA PRO A 219 17.26 4.93 -18.24
C PRO A 219 15.88 4.88 -18.91
N PHE A 220 14.82 5.27 -18.20
CA PHE A 220 13.47 5.36 -18.77
C PHE A 220 13.41 6.41 -19.88
N VAL A 221 13.89 7.63 -19.64
CA VAL A 221 13.93 8.69 -20.65
C VAL A 221 14.76 8.25 -21.85
N PHE A 222 15.91 7.62 -21.63
CA PHE A 222 16.72 7.07 -22.72
C PHE A 222 15.93 6.04 -23.54
N HIS A 223 15.22 5.11 -22.90
CA HIS A 223 14.37 4.14 -23.58
C HIS A 223 13.30 4.82 -24.45
N VAL A 224 12.62 5.84 -23.94
CA VAL A 224 11.59 6.59 -24.69
C VAL A 224 12.21 7.33 -25.87
N LEU A 225 13.29 8.09 -25.64
CA LEU A 225 13.92 8.91 -26.69
C LEU A 225 14.52 8.08 -27.82
N THR A 226 15.08 6.91 -27.54
CA THR A 226 15.63 6.02 -28.58
C THR A 226 14.57 5.41 -29.50
N GLY A 227 13.28 5.43 -29.08
CA GLY A 227 12.16 4.95 -29.88
C GLY A 227 11.34 6.05 -30.55
N THR A 228 11.57 7.31 -30.20
CA THR A 228 10.72 8.42 -30.63
C THR A 228 11.24 9.00 -31.96
N GLN A 229 10.32 9.15 -32.94
CA GLN A 229 10.64 9.71 -34.24
C GLN A 229 10.88 11.23 -34.19
N SER A 230 10.10 11.93 -33.36
CA SER A 230 10.25 13.37 -33.14
C SER A 230 9.67 13.77 -31.80
N LEU A 231 10.12 14.91 -31.25
CA LEU A 231 9.57 15.47 -30.00
C LEU A 231 8.09 15.83 -30.13
N SER A 232 7.65 16.33 -31.29
CA SER A 232 6.23 16.65 -31.56
C SER A 232 5.36 15.39 -31.49
N CYS A 233 5.81 14.29 -32.09
CA CYS A 233 5.11 13.00 -32.02
C CYS A 233 5.00 12.50 -30.56
N LEU A 234 6.10 12.60 -29.80
CA LEU A 234 6.08 12.20 -28.38
C LEU A 234 5.08 13.03 -27.56
N LEU A 235 5.05 14.35 -27.74
CA LEU A 235 4.12 15.24 -27.04
C LEU A 235 2.65 14.95 -27.43
N GLU A 236 2.40 14.68 -28.70
CA GLU A 236 1.08 14.27 -29.16
C GLU A 236 0.66 12.92 -28.55
N ASN A 237 1.54 11.95 -28.52
CA ASN A 237 1.28 10.63 -27.91
C ASN A 237 1.02 10.77 -26.42
N ILE A 238 1.81 11.56 -25.68
CA ILE A 238 1.56 11.84 -24.26
C ILE A 238 0.17 12.47 -24.07
N ARG A 239 -0.19 13.43 -24.92
CA ARG A 239 -1.53 14.04 -24.88
C ARG A 239 -2.64 13.02 -25.10
N ASN A 240 -2.47 12.13 -26.07
CA ASN A 240 -3.47 11.13 -26.44
C ASN A 240 -3.71 10.09 -25.33
N ILE A 241 -2.68 9.76 -24.51
CA ILE A 241 -2.82 8.89 -23.34
C ILE A 241 -3.83 9.45 -22.34
N PHE A 242 -3.86 10.77 -22.14
CA PHE A 242 -4.81 11.42 -21.24
C PHE A 242 -6.19 11.63 -21.87
N LEU A 243 -6.37 11.36 -23.16
CA LEU A 243 -7.62 11.42 -23.88
C LEU A 243 -8.28 10.05 -24.07
N ASP A 244 -7.73 8.99 -23.46
CA ASP A 244 -8.30 7.64 -23.52
C ASP A 244 -9.71 7.63 -22.91
N SER A 245 -10.72 7.30 -23.75
CA SER A 245 -12.12 7.25 -23.35
C SER A 245 -12.42 6.22 -22.28
N ALA A 246 -11.61 5.16 -22.19
CA ALA A 246 -11.74 4.14 -21.14
C ALA A 246 -11.28 4.65 -19.77
N HIS A 247 -10.41 5.68 -19.75
CA HIS A 247 -9.85 6.29 -18.53
C HIS A 247 -10.10 7.79 -18.49
N ASP A 248 -11.17 8.25 -19.14
CA ASP A 248 -11.54 9.66 -19.22
C ASP A 248 -11.73 10.25 -17.82
N SER A 249 -10.97 11.31 -17.54
CA SER A 249 -11.08 12.09 -16.31
C SER A 249 -12.30 13.03 -16.31
N SER A 250 -13.02 13.16 -17.44
CA SER A 250 -14.30 13.86 -17.47
C SER A 250 -15.28 13.14 -16.54
N GLY A 251 -16.02 13.89 -15.74
CA GLY A 251 -16.89 13.31 -14.71
C GLY A 251 -16.17 12.74 -13.46
N PHE A 252 -14.89 13.06 -13.25
CA PHE A 252 -14.14 12.66 -12.05
C PHE A 252 -14.85 13.06 -10.76
N SER A 253 -15.34 14.31 -10.68
CA SER A 253 -16.11 14.80 -9.54
C SER A 253 -17.38 13.98 -9.33
N ASP A 254 -18.12 13.70 -10.39
CA ASP A 254 -19.39 12.96 -10.32
C ASP A 254 -19.15 11.52 -9.87
N ARG A 255 -18.11 10.87 -10.36
CA ARG A 255 -17.71 9.51 -9.91
C ARG A 255 -17.32 9.48 -8.43
N ILE A 256 -16.58 10.48 -7.96
CA ILE A 256 -16.21 10.55 -6.53
C ILE A 256 -17.47 10.80 -5.68
N PHE A 257 -18.32 11.78 -6.05
CA PHE A 257 -19.52 12.06 -5.30
C PHE A 257 -20.52 10.91 -5.32
N TYR A 258 -20.70 10.25 -6.47
CA TYR A 258 -21.54 9.07 -6.56
C TYR A 258 -21.01 7.93 -5.65
N SER A 259 -19.72 7.61 -5.75
CA SER A 259 -19.10 6.57 -4.91
C SER A 259 -19.17 6.91 -3.43
N LEU A 260 -18.92 8.16 -3.07
CA LEU A 260 -19.05 8.63 -1.68
C LEU A 260 -20.48 8.48 -1.17
N ARG A 261 -21.48 8.90 -1.97
CA ARG A 261 -22.90 8.74 -1.64
C ARG A 261 -23.28 7.28 -1.43
N MET A 262 -22.82 6.39 -2.31
CA MET A 262 -23.05 4.94 -2.19
C MET A 262 -22.38 4.38 -0.93
N MET A 263 -21.13 4.72 -0.66
CA MET A 263 -20.41 4.29 0.54
C MET A 263 -21.11 4.76 1.83
N LEU A 264 -21.55 6.01 1.87
CA LEU A 264 -22.30 6.55 3.00
C LEU A 264 -23.65 5.84 3.19
N HIS A 265 -24.35 5.55 2.12
CA HIS A 265 -25.65 4.85 2.17
C HIS A 265 -25.49 3.40 2.63
N GLU A 266 -24.58 2.65 2.03
CA GLU A 266 -24.36 1.23 2.34
C GLU A 266 -23.83 1.03 3.76
N ASN A 267 -22.96 1.93 4.23
CA ASN A 267 -22.32 1.82 5.55
C ASN A 267 -22.96 2.70 6.62
N ARG A 268 -24.13 3.28 6.39
CA ARG A 268 -24.77 4.28 7.27
C ARG A 268 -24.83 3.87 8.75
N VAL A 269 -25.15 2.62 9.05
CA VAL A 269 -25.25 2.12 10.43
C VAL A 269 -23.88 2.02 11.08
N PHE A 270 -22.89 1.51 10.35
CA PHE A 270 -21.51 1.45 10.80
C PHE A 270 -20.97 2.87 11.03
N LEU A 271 -21.13 3.77 10.06
CA LEU A 271 -20.65 5.15 10.13
C LEU A 271 -21.30 5.94 11.27
N LEU A 272 -22.58 5.71 11.54
CA LEU A 272 -23.25 6.34 12.68
C LEU A 272 -22.65 5.87 14.02
N ARG A 273 -22.46 4.55 14.20
CA ARG A 273 -21.82 4.00 15.40
C ARG A 273 -20.39 4.51 15.57
N PHE A 274 -19.66 4.53 14.47
CA PHE A 274 -18.30 5.07 14.43
C PHE A 274 -18.29 6.56 14.83
N ALA A 275 -19.15 7.38 14.26
CA ALA A 275 -19.23 8.81 14.57
C ALA A 275 -19.54 9.07 16.03
N VAL A 276 -20.48 8.32 16.63
CA VAL A 276 -20.80 8.45 18.06
C VAL A 276 -19.59 8.16 18.94
N LEU A 277 -18.88 7.05 18.70
CA LEU A 277 -17.71 6.67 19.47
C LEU A 277 -16.56 7.70 19.27
N PHE A 278 -16.38 8.16 18.03
CA PHE A 278 -15.36 9.13 17.69
C PHE A 278 -15.60 10.48 18.34
N LEU A 279 -16.82 11.01 18.24
CA LEU A 279 -17.19 12.29 18.87
C LEU A 279 -17.11 12.21 20.40
N ALA A 280 -17.55 11.11 21.00
CA ALA A 280 -17.39 10.90 22.43
C ALA A 280 -15.91 10.93 22.86
N GLY A 281 -15.04 10.30 22.09
CA GLY A 281 -13.59 10.33 22.32
C GLY A 281 -12.97 11.69 22.11
N LEU A 282 -13.48 12.51 21.17
CA LEU A 282 -13.03 13.88 20.97
C LEU A 282 -13.43 14.77 22.14
N CYS A 283 -14.69 14.71 22.55
CA CYS A 283 -15.27 15.58 23.58
C CYS A 283 -14.77 15.25 25.00
N ILE A 284 -14.59 13.96 25.31
CA ILE A 284 -14.29 13.52 26.68
C ILE A 284 -12.91 12.87 26.73
N ARG A 285 -11.90 13.68 27.03
CA ARG A 285 -10.49 13.25 27.11
C ARG A 285 -10.26 11.96 27.91
N ARG A 286 -10.96 11.82 29.03
CA ARG A 286 -10.78 10.71 29.99
C ARG A 286 -11.16 9.35 29.40
N ILE A 287 -12.13 9.30 28.51
CA ILE A 287 -12.63 8.05 27.91
C ILE A 287 -12.02 7.77 26.53
N ARG A 288 -11.16 8.61 26.00
CA ARG A 288 -10.51 8.43 24.68
C ARG A 288 -9.93 7.03 24.45
N PRO A 289 -9.12 6.50 25.40
CA PRO A 289 -8.55 5.16 25.20
C PRO A 289 -9.63 4.08 25.04
N LEU A 290 -10.71 4.19 25.84
CA LEU A 290 -11.85 3.26 25.74
C LEU A 290 -12.56 3.41 24.39
N MET A 291 -12.86 4.63 23.96
CA MET A 291 -13.54 4.87 22.66
C MET A 291 -12.68 4.37 21.51
N LEU A 292 -11.38 4.55 21.56
CA LEU A 292 -10.45 4.05 20.56
C LEU A 292 -10.46 2.51 20.48
N GLY A 293 -10.46 1.84 21.63
CA GLY A 293 -10.62 0.38 21.69
C GLY A 293 -11.98 -0.10 21.14
N MET A 294 -13.06 0.60 21.48
CA MET A 294 -14.41 0.30 20.96
C MET A 294 -14.49 0.50 19.44
N ILE A 295 -13.88 1.54 18.91
CA ILE A 295 -13.77 1.76 17.45
C ILE A 295 -13.01 0.60 16.80
N ALA A 296 -11.89 0.16 17.39
CA ALA A 296 -11.14 -0.99 16.88
C ALA A 296 -11.99 -2.27 16.82
N LEU A 297 -12.75 -2.56 17.87
CA LEU A 297 -13.66 -3.72 17.90
C LEU A 297 -14.83 -3.58 16.94
N LEU A 298 -15.40 -2.38 16.79
CA LEU A 298 -16.44 -2.10 15.80
C LEU A 298 -15.94 -2.38 14.38
N CYS A 299 -14.74 -1.91 14.05
CA CYS A 299 -14.10 -2.17 12.75
C CYS A 299 -13.81 -3.65 12.53
N ALA A 300 -13.36 -4.35 13.57
CA ALA A 300 -13.15 -5.80 13.51
C ALA A 300 -14.44 -6.57 13.25
N TYR A 301 -15.52 -6.21 13.93
CA TYR A 301 -16.85 -6.79 13.70
C TYR A 301 -17.34 -6.58 12.27
N ASP A 302 -17.19 -5.36 11.75
CA ASP A 302 -17.59 -5.02 10.39
C ASP A 302 -16.77 -5.83 9.36
N ALA A 303 -15.45 -5.93 9.55
CA ALA A 303 -14.58 -6.74 8.73
C ALA A 303 -14.97 -8.22 8.68
N LEU A 304 -15.29 -8.82 9.83
CA LEU A 304 -15.74 -10.21 9.91
C LEU A 304 -17.11 -10.42 9.27
N ARG A 305 -18.01 -9.44 9.41
CA ARG A 305 -19.32 -9.45 8.75
C ARG A 305 -19.17 -9.44 7.25
N ASP A 306 -18.36 -8.51 6.73
CA ASP A 306 -18.18 -8.31 5.29
C ASP A 306 -17.45 -9.49 4.65
N ALA A 307 -16.51 -10.13 5.35
CA ALA A 307 -15.82 -11.33 4.86
C ALA A 307 -16.77 -12.50 4.51
N ARG A 308 -17.99 -12.52 5.06
CA ARG A 308 -19.02 -13.53 4.70
C ARG A 308 -19.64 -13.31 3.33
N TYR A 309 -19.77 -12.04 2.90
CA TYR A 309 -20.56 -11.67 1.74
C TYR A 309 -19.69 -11.37 0.51
N PHE A 310 -18.43 -10.94 0.70
CA PHE A 310 -17.58 -10.58 -0.41
C PHE A 310 -16.84 -11.81 -0.98
N ILE A 311 -17.20 -12.15 -2.21
CA ILE A 311 -16.45 -13.06 -3.06
C ILE A 311 -15.33 -12.28 -3.75
N TYR A 312 -15.64 -11.09 -4.24
CA TYR A 312 -14.67 -10.20 -4.87
C TYR A 312 -13.97 -9.33 -3.82
N VAL A 313 -12.67 -9.34 -3.90
CA VAL A 313 -11.78 -8.56 -3.02
C VAL A 313 -11.70 -7.11 -3.50
N TRP A 314 -12.83 -6.51 -3.70
CA TRP A 314 -12.91 -5.08 -3.52
C TRP A 314 -12.80 -4.90 -2.03
N ASP A 315 -11.63 -4.43 -1.55
CA ASP A 315 -11.35 -4.39 -0.13
C ASP A 315 -12.41 -3.58 0.63
N GLY A 316 -13.59 -4.18 0.86
CA GLY A 316 -14.64 -3.60 1.70
C GLY A 316 -14.08 -3.23 3.07
N ASN A 317 -13.08 -3.98 3.51
CA ASN A 317 -12.27 -3.68 4.67
C ASN A 317 -11.41 -2.42 4.55
N SER A 318 -11.15 -1.90 3.34
CA SER A 318 -10.30 -0.71 3.18
C SER A 318 -10.94 0.54 3.77
N LEU A 319 -12.26 0.71 3.65
CA LEU A 319 -12.96 1.81 4.32
C LEU A 319 -12.88 1.69 5.83
N THR A 320 -13.16 0.50 6.36
CA THR A 320 -13.13 0.21 7.78
C THR A 320 -11.75 0.46 8.38
N LEU A 321 -10.72 0.00 7.68
CA LEU A 321 -9.33 0.24 8.04
C LEU A 321 -8.98 1.73 7.96
N PHE A 322 -9.34 2.41 6.90
CA PHE A 322 -9.09 3.83 6.73
C PHE A 322 -9.74 4.66 7.85
N LEU A 323 -11.01 4.39 8.18
CA LEU A 323 -11.72 5.08 9.25
C LEU A 323 -11.14 4.77 10.62
N LEU A 324 -10.79 3.51 10.90
CA LEU A 324 -10.12 3.14 12.15
C LEU A 324 -8.84 3.95 12.35
N PHE A 325 -8.04 4.05 11.31
CA PHE A 325 -6.75 4.71 11.41
C PHE A 325 -6.84 6.22 11.32
N GLY A 326 -7.81 6.75 10.57
CA GLY A 326 -8.13 8.17 10.61
C GLY A 326 -8.59 8.61 12.01
N ALA A 327 -9.44 7.80 12.65
CA ALA A 327 -9.89 8.05 14.03
C ALA A 327 -8.74 7.90 15.03
N ALA A 328 -7.93 6.85 14.91
CA ALA A 328 -6.75 6.68 15.74
C ALA A 328 -5.83 7.89 15.60
N ALA A 329 -5.60 8.34 14.37
CA ALA A 329 -4.85 9.55 14.09
C ALA A 329 -5.43 10.75 14.85
N ALA A 330 -6.67 11.08 14.63
CA ALA A 330 -7.29 12.26 15.20
C ALA A 330 -7.42 12.18 16.73
N LEU A 331 -7.78 11.03 17.29
CA LEU A 331 -7.94 10.86 18.75
C LEU A 331 -6.61 10.80 19.51
N ILE A 332 -5.58 10.19 18.91
CA ILE A 332 -4.25 10.12 19.51
C ILE A 332 -3.56 11.50 19.49
N TYR A 333 -3.85 12.30 18.47
CA TYR A 333 -3.03 13.46 18.10
C TYR A 333 -3.50 14.82 18.57
N CYS A 334 -4.48 14.90 19.36
CA CYS A 334 -4.65 16.16 20.09
C CYS A 334 -3.45 16.46 21.03
N GLY A 335 -2.20 16.09 20.66
CA GLY A 335 -1.09 16.24 21.59
C GLY A 335 0.28 16.46 21.00
N GLN A 336 1.06 15.70 20.41
CA GLN A 336 2.49 15.99 20.20
C GLN A 336 3.21 15.41 18.96
N ARG A 337 2.61 14.51 18.19
CA ARG A 337 3.21 13.98 16.94
C ARG A 337 2.26 14.06 15.76
N ALA A 338 1.37 15.05 15.78
CA ALA A 338 0.34 15.23 14.77
C ALA A 338 0.92 15.31 13.36
N TYR A 339 2.05 15.99 13.21
CA TYR A 339 2.63 16.26 11.90
C TYR A 339 3.02 14.97 11.14
N GLU A 340 3.91 14.15 11.72
CA GLU A 340 4.45 12.96 11.05
C GLU A 340 3.35 12.00 10.62
N MET A 341 2.35 11.83 11.45
CA MET A 341 1.26 10.91 11.20
C MET A 341 0.25 11.49 10.23
N LEU A 342 -0.13 12.76 10.37
CA LEU A 342 -1.02 13.39 9.42
C LEU A 342 -0.38 13.49 8.04
N THR A 343 0.91 13.80 7.96
CA THR A 343 1.60 13.97 6.68
C THR A 343 1.94 12.63 6.04
N TYR A 344 2.69 11.78 6.76
CA TYR A 344 3.24 10.56 6.16
C TYR A 344 2.34 9.33 6.34
N GLY A 345 1.58 9.27 7.44
CA GLY A 345 0.68 8.15 7.71
C GLY A 345 -0.70 8.30 7.09
N LEU A 346 -1.18 9.52 6.84
CA LEU A 346 -2.53 9.79 6.35
C LEU A 346 -2.51 10.55 5.01
N ALA A 347 -1.95 11.75 4.95
CA ALA A 347 -2.07 12.61 3.76
C ALA A 347 -1.36 12.00 2.54
N LEU A 348 -0.18 11.43 2.70
CA LEU A 348 0.57 10.78 1.62
C LEU A 348 -0.21 9.62 0.99
N PRO A 349 -0.73 8.62 1.73
CA PRO A 349 -1.57 7.57 1.16
C PRO A 349 -2.89 8.07 0.60
N VAL A 350 -3.53 9.07 1.21
CA VAL A 350 -4.79 9.65 0.69
C VAL A 350 -4.53 10.36 -0.63
N LEU A 351 -3.45 11.13 -0.74
CA LEU A 351 -3.07 11.77 -2.00
C LEU A 351 -2.80 10.73 -3.09
N TYR A 352 -2.12 9.63 -2.76
CA TYR A 352 -1.95 8.51 -3.68
C TYR A 352 -3.29 7.89 -4.09
N MET A 353 -4.19 7.63 -3.15
CA MET A 353 -5.55 7.14 -3.47
C MET A 353 -6.27 8.08 -4.45
N LEU A 354 -6.18 9.39 -4.24
CA LEU A 354 -6.78 10.37 -5.15
C LEU A 354 -6.16 10.31 -6.56
N THR A 355 -4.85 10.09 -6.67
CA THR A 355 -4.20 9.91 -7.98
C THR A 355 -4.68 8.63 -8.68
N LEU A 356 -4.95 7.57 -7.95
CA LEU A 356 -5.58 6.36 -8.51
C LEU A 356 -6.99 6.64 -9.02
N CYS A 357 -7.78 7.46 -8.31
CA CYS A 357 -9.11 7.86 -8.79
C CYS A 357 -9.05 8.67 -10.10
N LEU A 358 -7.98 9.42 -10.34
CA LEU A 358 -7.80 10.17 -11.59
C LEU A 358 -7.51 9.25 -12.79
N SER A 359 -6.77 8.15 -12.57
CA SER A 359 -6.34 7.23 -13.61
C SER A 359 -7.29 6.06 -13.84
N SER A 360 -8.39 5.96 -13.11
CA SER A 360 -9.30 4.83 -13.16
C SER A 360 -10.73 5.24 -13.42
N ASN A 361 -11.45 4.43 -14.20
CA ASN A 361 -12.90 4.53 -14.35
C ASN A 361 -13.66 3.93 -13.16
N GLN A 362 -12.97 3.26 -12.25
CA GLN A 362 -13.51 2.74 -11.00
C GLN A 362 -13.75 3.89 -10.00
N GLY A 363 -14.79 3.81 -9.22
CA GLY A 363 -15.08 4.86 -8.25
C GLY A 363 -14.15 4.84 -7.02
N LEU A 364 -14.30 5.83 -6.15
CA LEU A 364 -13.55 6.00 -4.90
C LEU A 364 -13.49 4.71 -4.06
N ARG A 365 -14.57 3.93 -4.04
CA ARG A 365 -14.65 2.66 -3.28
C ARG A 365 -13.54 1.67 -3.67
N ALA A 366 -13.32 1.48 -4.98
CA ALA A 366 -12.28 0.59 -5.46
C ALA A 366 -10.88 1.15 -5.17
N MET A 367 -10.70 2.47 -5.31
CA MET A 367 -9.41 3.11 -5.12
C MET A 367 -8.99 3.26 -3.65
N LEU A 368 -9.87 2.88 -2.69
CA LEU A 368 -9.50 2.78 -1.27
C LEU A 368 -8.30 1.85 -1.01
N VAL A 369 -7.97 0.95 -1.94
CA VAL A 369 -6.72 0.15 -1.85
C VAL A 369 -5.48 1.03 -1.69
N GLY A 370 -5.50 2.25 -2.21
CA GLY A 370 -4.43 3.23 -2.01
C GLY A 370 -4.23 3.66 -0.56
N THR A 371 -5.19 3.38 0.34
CA THR A 371 -5.10 3.68 1.77
C THR A 371 -4.54 2.53 2.63
N ILE A 372 -4.17 1.40 2.02
CA ILE A 372 -3.50 0.29 2.74
C ILE A 372 -2.31 0.79 3.59
N PRO A 373 -1.43 1.68 3.09
CA PRO A 373 -0.36 2.24 3.89
C PRO A 373 -0.86 3.00 5.14
N CYS A 374 -2.02 3.69 5.08
CA CYS A 374 -2.65 4.29 6.27
C CYS A 374 -2.91 3.24 7.33
N ALA A 375 -3.48 2.09 6.90
CA ALA A 375 -3.79 0.98 7.78
C ALA A 375 -2.55 0.51 8.53
N CYS A 376 -1.47 0.24 7.80
CA CYS A 376 -0.21 -0.23 8.36
C CYS A 376 0.38 0.77 9.36
N MET A 377 0.45 2.05 8.97
CA MET A 377 0.98 3.11 9.83
C MET A 377 0.08 3.35 11.04
N GLY A 378 -1.23 3.31 10.87
CA GLY A 378 -2.19 3.48 11.97
C GLY A 378 -2.04 2.43 13.06
N VAL A 379 -1.86 1.15 12.69
CA VAL A 379 -1.58 0.08 13.67
C VAL A 379 -0.31 0.36 14.46
N MET A 380 0.72 0.86 13.79
CA MET A 380 1.97 1.25 14.45
C MET A 380 1.72 2.33 15.51
N PHE A 381 1.01 3.38 15.15
CA PHE A 381 0.67 4.48 16.06
C PHE A 381 -0.23 4.05 17.20
N PHE A 382 -1.22 3.20 16.90
CA PHE A 382 -2.09 2.66 17.92
C PHE A 382 -1.30 1.85 18.97
N ALA A 383 -0.34 1.06 18.54
CA ALA A 383 0.53 0.31 19.45
C ALA A 383 1.42 1.21 20.30
N GLU A 384 1.89 2.34 19.75
CA GLU A 384 2.60 3.37 20.55
C GLU A 384 1.69 4.01 21.59
N TYR A 385 0.46 4.31 21.21
CA TYR A 385 -0.53 4.88 22.14
C TYR A 385 -0.88 3.92 23.28
N VAL A 386 -1.10 2.62 22.98
CA VAL A 386 -1.33 1.60 24.00
C VAL A 386 -0.18 1.52 25.01
N LYS A 387 1.06 1.64 24.52
CA LYS A 387 2.25 1.64 25.39
C LYS A 387 2.28 2.85 26.31
N ALA A 388 1.83 4.02 25.84
CA ALA A 388 1.77 5.25 26.62
C ALA A 388 0.57 5.31 27.59
N HIS A 389 -0.55 4.60 27.24
CA HIS A 389 -1.82 4.64 27.98
C HIS A 389 -2.33 3.22 28.25
N PRO A 390 -1.71 2.45 29.14
CA PRO A 390 -1.97 1.00 29.25
C PRO A 390 -3.35 0.60 29.77
N MET A 391 -4.19 1.51 30.34
CA MET A 391 -5.49 1.16 30.92
C MET A 391 -5.50 -0.27 31.52
N SER A 392 -4.74 -0.50 32.57
CA SER A 392 -4.50 -1.85 33.06
C SER A 392 -5.54 -2.30 34.09
N ILE A 393 -5.98 -3.54 33.97
CA ILE A 393 -6.74 -4.27 35.00
C ILE A 393 -5.85 -5.34 35.63
N ALA A 394 -6.12 -5.65 36.90
CA ALA A 394 -5.46 -6.76 37.56
C ALA A 394 -6.20 -8.08 37.23
N LEU A 395 -5.50 -8.99 36.58
CA LEU A 395 -5.98 -10.34 36.27
C LEU A 395 -4.96 -11.35 36.80
N GLY A 396 -5.36 -12.17 37.77
CA GLY A 396 -4.51 -13.22 38.32
C GLY A 396 -3.16 -12.72 38.84
N GLY A 397 -3.13 -11.53 39.50
CA GLY A 397 -1.91 -10.91 40.04
C GLY A 397 -1.02 -10.20 38.99
N ARG A 398 -1.43 -10.19 37.72
CA ARG A 398 -0.71 -9.48 36.63
C ARG A 398 -1.53 -8.25 36.17
N ARG A 399 -0.85 -7.14 35.89
CA ARG A 399 -1.48 -5.99 35.22
C ARG A 399 -1.52 -6.24 33.72
N VAL A 400 -2.71 -6.30 33.15
CA VAL A 400 -2.94 -6.53 31.72
C VAL A 400 -3.59 -5.30 31.11
N SER A 401 -3.10 -4.84 29.98
CA SER A 401 -3.66 -3.69 29.27
C SER A 401 -4.96 -4.07 28.57
N CYS A 402 -6.11 -3.55 29.01
CA CYS A 402 -7.39 -3.72 28.34
C CYS A 402 -7.36 -3.24 26.91
N LEU A 403 -6.80 -2.05 26.70
CA LEU A 403 -6.66 -1.45 25.36
C LEU A 403 -5.78 -2.32 24.45
N GLY A 404 -4.71 -2.91 25.02
CA GLY A 404 -3.84 -3.86 24.30
C GLY A 404 -4.58 -5.12 23.89
N ILE A 405 -5.46 -5.68 24.75
CA ILE A 405 -6.32 -6.82 24.41
C ILE A 405 -7.29 -6.45 23.30
N MET A 406 -8.00 -5.31 23.41
CA MET A 406 -8.95 -4.87 22.39
C MET A 406 -8.28 -4.70 21.03
N LEU A 407 -7.09 -4.11 20.99
CA LEU A 407 -6.29 -3.98 19.77
C LEU A 407 -5.87 -5.35 19.22
N ALA A 408 -5.40 -6.26 20.07
CA ALA A 408 -4.99 -7.59 19.64
C ALA A 408 -6.16 -8.40 19.07
N LEU A 409 -7.34 -8.34 19.69
CA LEU A 409 -8.56 -8.96 19.17
C LEU A 409 -9.00 -8.35 17.85
N ALA A 410 -8.99 -7.01 17.74
CA ALA A 410 -9.33 -6.32 16.51
C ALA A 410 -8.36 -6.68 15.37
N LEU A 411 -7.06 -6.72 15.65
CA LEU A 411 -6.04 -7.11 14.68
C LEU A 411 -6.20 -8.57 14.25
N ALA A 412 -6.41 -9.50 15.19
CA ALA A 412 -6.61 -10.91 14.88
C ALA A 412 -7.86 -11.12 14.02
N ALA A 413 -8.97 -10.44 14.33
CA ALA A 413 -10.19 -10.49 13.53
C ALA A 413 -9.96 -9.94 12.12
N GLN A 414 -9.27 -8.82 11.99
CA GLN A 414 -8.96 -8.19 10.71
C GLN A 414 -8.06 -9.07 9.83
N LEU A 415 -6.97 -9.60 10.40
CA LEU A 415 -6.06 -10.50 9.70
C LEU A 415 -6.76 -11.82 9.33
N GLY A 416 -7.59 -12.34 10.22
CA GLY A 416 -8.43 -13.51 9.97
C GLY A 416 -9.43 -13.30 8.84
N ALA A 417 -10.10 -12.14 8.81
CA ALA A 417 -11.01 -11.77 7.72
C ALA A 417 -10.29 -11.68 6.37
N GLN A 418 -9.14 -11.01 6.32
CA GLN A 418 -8.32 -10.91 5.10
C GLN A 418 -7.84 -12.28 4.62
N GLY A 419 -7.27 -13.10 5.51
CA GLY A 419 -6.82 -14.45 5.17
C GLY A 419 -7.97 -15.34 4.70
N TYR A 420 -9.13 -15.26 5.36
CA TYR A 420 -10.32 -16.01 4.97
C TYR A 420 -10.81 -15.64 3.56
N VAL A 421 -10.93 -14.35 3.25
CA VAL A 421 -11.35 -13.90 1.91
C VAL A 421 -10.39 -14.40 0.84
N ARG A 422 -9.08 -14.31 1.08
CA ARG A 422 -8.06 -14.81 0.13
C ARG A 422 -8.11 -16.32 -0.06
N ALA A 423 -8.32 -17.08 1.01
CA ALA A 423 -8.49 -18.53 0.93
C ALA A 423 -9.81 -18.91 0.24
N LYS A 424 -10.90 -18.23 0.57
CA LYS A 424 -12.22 -18.44 -0.02
C LYS A 424 -12.20 -18.32 -1.53
N GLN A 425 -11.47 -17.35 -2.10
CA GLN A 425 -11.32 -17.19 -3.54
C GLN A 425 -10.80 -18.47 -4.22
N VAL A 426 -9.83 -19.16 -3.62
CA VAL A 426 -9.31 -20.42 -4.18
C VAL A 426 -10.39 -21.50 -4.24
N PHE A 427 -11.18 -21.64 -3.17
CA PHE A 427 -12.16 -22.72 -3.07
C PHE A 427 -13.46 -22.47 -3.85
N TRP A 428 -13.81 -21.24 -4.16
CA TRP A 428 -15.08 -20.90 -4.80
C TRP A 428 -14.94 -20.33 -6.21
N GLU A 429 -13.80 -19.67 -6.51
CA GLU A 429 -13.60 -19.02 -7.80
C GLU A 429 -12.56 -19.75 -8.68
N TYR A 430 -11.57 -20.39 -8.04
CA TYR A 430 -10.39 -20.92 -8.72
C TYR A 430 -10.16 -22.39 -8.34
N LEU A 431 -11.02 -23.27 -8.88
CA LEU A 431 -10.97 -24.70 -8.56
C LEU A 431 -9.71 -25.41 -9.11
N GLU A 432 -9.07 -24.84 -10.13
CA GLU A 432 -7.90 -25.45 -10.76
C GLU A 432 -6.63 -24.63 -10.51
N PRO A 433 -5.51 -25.28 -10.17
CA PRO A 433 -4.23 -24.61 -10.07
C PRO A 433 -3.79 -24.11 -11.46
N GLN A 434 -3.14 -22.94 -11.50
CA GLN A 434 -2.49 -22.45 -12.71
C GLN A 434 -1.42 -23.46 -13.14
N ALA A 435 -1.50 -23.93 -14.37
CA ALA A 435 -0.48 -24.80 -14.92
C ALA A 435 0.85 -24.02 -15.01
N LEU A 436 1.94 -24.65 -14.55
CA LEU A 436 3.30 -24.12 -14.75
C LEU A 436 3.63 -23.92 -16.24
N THR A 437 2.92 -24.62 -17.10
CA THR A 437 3.07 -24.64 -18.56
C THR A 437 2.05 -23.77 -19.29
N ALA A 438 1.36 -22.85 -18.61
CA ALA A 438 0.46 -21.95 -19.30
C ALA A 438 1.23 -21.14 -20.35
N ARG A 439 0.88 -21.31 -21.60
CA ARG A 439 1.47 -20.61 -22.75
C ARG A 439 0.72 -19.31 -22.97
N MET A 440 1.45 -18.24 -23.22
CA MET A 440 0.90 -17.00 -23.74
C MET A 440 0.74 -17.06 -25.24
#